data_b4d1701c1b6a7e5e3ebd275a763ba0b4
#
_entry.id   b4d1701c1b6a7e5e3ebd275a763ba0b4
#
_cell.length_a   1.000
_cell.length_b   1.000
_cell.length_c   1.000
_cell.angle_alpha   90.00
_cell.angle_beta   90.00
_cell.angle_gamma   90.00
#
_symmetry.space_group_name_H-M   'P 1'
#
loop_
_entity.id
_entity.type
_entity.pdbx_description
1 polymer ?
#
loop_
_entity_poly.entity_id
_entity_poly.type
_entity_poly.pdbx_seq_one_letter_code
_entity_poly.pdbx_strand_id
1 'polypeptide(L)'
;FGQLTPVFRRVSISPSPPRCLRPAGLLTSLWAVPKPLQCIVAVARNGVIGRGGRLPWHIPEDLAWFMDQTAGGVMIEGPACYAELGKALPGRGTVVVSRDPAKSFPGAERTTSLAEAIVIAERMDQWKGPTWITGGERIYAEGLPLCERLLITRIERDFEGDRFFPADWQRYFTKLVSSKEGREGDLGYRFEVWER
;
A
#
# COMPACT_ATOMS: atom_id res chain seq x y z
N PHE A 1 -64.75 -24.93 -52.64
CA PHE A 1 -63.41 -25.40 -53.10
C PHE A 1 -62.42 -24.27 -52.92
N GLY A 2 -61.73 -24.25 -51.83
CA GLY A 2 -60.69 -23.28 -51.52
C GLY A 2 -59.46 -24.03 -51.07
N GLN A 3 -58.42 -23.97 -51.85
CA GLN A 3 -57.10 -24.53 -51.53
C GLN A 3 -56.36 -23.57 -50.67
N LEU A 4 -55.97 -23.96 -49.47
CA LEU A 4 -55.05 -23.27 -48.57
C LEU A 4 -53.65 -23.67 -48.93
N THR A 5 -52.83 -22.74 -49.43
CA THR A 5 -51.40 -22.86 -49.59
C THR A 5 -50.68 -22.52 -48.29
N PRO A 6 -49.74 -23.36 -47.76
CA PRO A 6 -48.98 -23.00 -46.58
C PRO A 6 -47.84 -22.03 -46.90
N VAL A 7 -47.83 -20.92 -46.22
CA VAL A 7 -46.71 -19.93 -46.22
C VAL A 7 -45.57 -20.46 -45.40
N PHE A 8 -44.52 -20.91 -46.05
CA PHE A 8 -43.24 -21.21 -45.38
C PHE A 8 -42.51 -19.94 -45.03
N ARG A 9 -42.46 -19.63 -43.74
CA ARG A 9 -41.60 -18.57 -43.19
C ARG A 9 -40.14 -19.06 -43.24
N ARG A 10 -39.32 -18.47 -44.09
CA ARG A 10 -37.86 -18.68 -44.08
C ARG A 10 -37.31 -18.08 -42.78
N VAL A 11 -36.78 -18.96 -41.89
CA VAL A 11 -35.95 -18.55 -40.76
C VAL A 11 -34.57 -18.26 -41.33
N SER A 12 -34.19 -16.98 -41.28
CA SER A 12 -32.82 -16.55 -41.64
C SER A 12 -31.89 -16.92 -40.53
N ILE A 13 -31.02 -17.92 -40.72
CA ILE A 13 -29.97 -18.28 -39.82
C ILE A 13 -28.76 -17.41 -40.18
N SER A 14 -28.48 -16.40 -39.37
CA SER A 14 -27.24 -15.62 -39.44
C SER A 14 -26.06 -16.52 -39.09
N PRO A 15 -24.98 -16.53 -39.88
CA PRO A 15 -23.79 -17.28 -39.53
C PRO A 15 -23.11 -16.64 -38.32
N SER A 16 -22.88 -17.43 -37.29
CA SER A 16 -22.07 -17.06 -36.13
C SER A 16 -20.65 -16.68 -36.58
N PRO A 17 -20.06 -15.62 -36.01
CA PRO A 17 -18.69 -15.26 -36.33
C PRO A 17 -17.72 -16.39 -35.97
N PRO A 18 -16.59 -16.54 -36.68
CA PRO A 18 -15.63 -17.60 -36.44
C PRO A 18 -15.05 -17.48 -35.03
N ARG A 19 -15.06 -18.57 -34.29
CA ARG A 19 -14.34 -18.67 -33.02
C ARG A 19 -12.85 -18.44 -33.31
N CYS A 20 -12.34 -17.27 -32.93
CA CYS A 20 -10.92 -17.06 -32.81
C CYS A 20 -10.35 -18.11 -31.84
N LEU A 21 -9.59 -19.04 -32.38
CA LEU A 21 -8.73 -19.92 -31.62
C LEU A 21 -7.69 -19.07 -30.92
N ARG A 22 -7.87 -18.83 -29.61
CA ARG A 22 -6.86 -18.21 -28.75
C ARG A 22 -5.68 -19.19 -28.69
N PRO A 23 -4.44 -18.77 -28.99
CA PRO A 23 -3.29 -19.58 -28.70
C PRO A 23 -3.20 -19.74 -27.18
N ALA A 24 -3.34 -20.98 -26.71
CA ALA A 24 -3.10 -21.35 -25.33
C ALA A 24 -1.60 -21.16 -25.04
N GLY A 25 -1.27 -20.22 -24.18
CA GLY A 25 0.04 -20.17 -23.55
C GLY A 25 0.94 -19.00 -23.92
N LEU A 26 0.54 -17.72 -23.73
CA LEU A 26 1.52 -16.61 -23.52
C LEU A 26 0.92 -15.28 -23.02
N LEU A 27 -0.27 -15.19 -22.46
CA LEU A 27 -0.88 -13.90 -22.04
C LEU A 27 -1.60 -13.96 -20.70
N THR A 28 -1.14 -14.74 -19.73
CA THR A 28 -1.73 -14.75 -18.37
C THR A 28 -1.10 -13.72 -17.42
N SER A 29 -0.10 -12.94 -17.86
CA SER A 29 0.56 -11.94 -17.00
C SER A 29 0.16 -10.48 -17.26
N LEU A 30 -0.74 -10.19 -18.21
CA LEU A 30 -1.03 -8.78 -18.61
C LEU A 30 -2.24 -8.15 -17.90
N TRP A 31 -2.90 -8.85 -16.96
CA TRP A 31 -4.08 -8.35 -16.25
C TRP A 31 -4.02 -8.60 -14.73
N ALA A 32 -2.83 -8.65 -14.14
CA ALA A 32 -2.75 -8.55 -12.70
C ALA A 32 -3.31 -7.18 -12.30
N VAL A 33 -4.39 -7.16 -11.52
CA VAL A 33 -4.89 -5.91 -10.93
C VAL A 33 -3.74 -5.37 -10.07
N PRO A 34 -3.30 -4.12 -10.28
CA PRO A 34 -2.22 -3.55 -9.49
C PRO A 34 -2.55 -3.64 -8.00
N LYS A 35 -1.55 -3.94 -7.18
CA LYS A 35 -1.74 -3.95 -5.72
C LYS A 35 -2.08 -2.54 -5.27
N PRO A 36 -3.12 -2.35 -4.41
CA PRO A 36 -3.42 -1.03 -3.88
C PRO A 36 -2.20 -0.45 -3.17
N LEU A 37 -1.81 0.77 -3.52
CA LEU A 37 -0.74 1.47 -2.83
C LEU A 37 -1.34 2.26 -1.67
N GLN A 38 -0.91 1.95 -0.47
CA GLN A 38 -1.40 2.53 0.78
C GLN A 38 -0.26 3.08 1.62
N CYS A 39 -0.58 3.99 2.51
CA CYS A 39 0.39 4.56 3.45
C CYS A 39 -0.03 4.23 4.88
N ILE A 40 0.93 3.90 5.73
CA ILE A 40 0.71 3.72 7.18
C ILE A 40 1.79 4.47 7.96
N VAL A 41 1.37 5.22 9.00
CA VAL A 41 2.26 6.09 9.77
C VAL A 41 1.69 6.38 11.15
N ALA A 42 2.55 6.54 12.17
CA ALA A 42 2.21 7.18 13.43
C ALA A 42 2.82 8.59 13.47
N VAL A 43 2.04 9.59 13.89
CA VAL A 43 2.41 11.01 13.83
C VAL A 43 2.03 11.73 15.12
N ALA A 44 2.97 12.38 15.74
CA ALA A 44 2.74 13.27 16.89
C ALA A 44 1.93 14.52 16.48
N ARG A 45 1.30 15.18 17.45
CA ARG A 45 0.48 16.38 17.22
C ARG A 45 1.22 17.48 16.46
N ASN A 46 2.52 17.62 16.70
CA ASN A 46 3.40 18.59 16.02
C ASN A 46 4.05 18.04 14.71
N GLY A 47 3.56 16.90 14.17
CA GLY A 47 4.02 16.33 12.90
C GLY A 47 5.27 15.46 12.99
N VAL A 48 5.87 15.30 14.16
CA VAL A 48 7.05 14.44 14.36
C VAL A 48 6.70 12.98 14.10
N ILE A 49 7.59 12.26 13.40
CA ILE A 49 7.50 10.82 13.11
C ILE A 49 8.77 10.07 13.52
N GLY A 50 9.79 10.76 14.06
CA GLY A 50 11.02 10.12 14.48
C GLY A 50 12.01 11.08 15.11
N ARG A 51 12.92 10.52 15.93
CA ARG A 51 14.05 11.19 16.55
C ARG A 51 15.25 10.27 16.59
N GLY A 52 16.35 10.66 15.97
CA GLY A 52 17.59 9.87 15.97
C GLY A 52 17.43 8.46 15.37
N GLY A 53 16.51 8.29 14.40
CA GLY A 53 16.24 7.02 13.75
C GLY A 53 15.32 6.05 14.53
N ARG A 54 14.58 6.55 15.53
CA ARG A 54 13.61 5.78 16.34
C ARG A 54 12.33 6.56 16.53
N LEU A 55 11.23 5.87 16.85
CA LEU A 55 10.00 6.50 17.33
C LEU A 55 10.23 7.07 18.74
N PRO A 56 9.84 8.36 19.01
CA PRO A 56 10.03 8.97 20.32
C PRO A 56 8.96 8.56 21.36
N TRP A 57 8.09 7.63 21.03
CA TRP A 57 7.04 7.05 21.87
C TRP A 57 7.08 5.55 21.89
N HIS A 58 6.37 4.95 22.84
CA HIS A 58 6.14 3.52 22.90
C HIS A 58 4.64 3.28 23.09
N ILE A 59 3.98 2.77 22.05
CA ILE A 59 2.54 2.43 22.05
C ILE A 59 2.40 1.02 21.48
N PRO A 60 2.31 -0.01 22.34
CA PRO A 60 2.23 -1.42 21.89
C PRO A 60 1.04 -1.70 20.98
N GLU A 61 -0.11 -1.04 21.22
CA GLU A 61 -1.30 -1.20 20.35
C GLU A 61 -1.06 -0.66 18.94
N ASP A 62 -0.29 0.42 18.79
CA ASP A 62 0.09 0.96 17.48
C ASP A 62 0.99 0.00 16.72
N LEU A 63 1.98 -0.58 17.40
CA LEU A 63 2.83 -1.60 16.80
C LEU A 63 2.00 -2.83 16.37
N ALA A 64 1.08 -3.29 17.21
CA ALA A 64 0.19 -4.41 16.88
C ALA A 64 -0.68 -4.10 15.67
N TRP A 65 -1.25 -2.89 15.60
CA TRP A 65 -2.03 -2.42 14.47
C TRP A 65 -1.21 -2.36 13.18
N PHE A 66 0.01 -1.79 13.25
CA PHE A 66 0.94 -1.78 12.11
C PHE A 66 1.25 -3.19 11.62
N MET A 67 1.54 -4.12 12.54
CA MET A 67 1.85 -5.52 12.22
C MET A 67 0.68 -6.23 11.55
N ASP A 68 -0.55 -5.98 12.00
CA ASP A 68 -1.77 -6.56 11.46
C ASP A 68 -2.09 -6.00 10.06
N GLN A 69 -2.09 -4.67 9.90
CA GLN A 69 -2.45 -4.03 8.64
C GLN A 69 -1.48 -4.36 7.51
N THR A 70 -0.19 -4.47 7.80
CA THR A 70 0.83 -4.72 6.77
C THR A 70 1.06 -6.21 6.48
N ALA A 71 0.41 -7.13 7.21
CA ALA A 71 0.55 -8.57 7.00
C ALA A 71 0.12 -9.00 5.59
N GLY A 72 0.89 -9.91 4.97
CA GLY A 72 0.61 -10.43 3.63
C GLY A 72 0.86 -9.45 2.48
N GLY A 73 1.22 -8.20 2.77
CA GLY A 73 1.54 -7.16 1.81
C GLY A 73 3.05 -7.00 1.52
N VAL A 74 3.41 -5.92 0.87
CA VAL A 74 4.82 -5.52 0.64
C VAL A 74 5.04 -4.14 1.23
N MET A 75 6.06 -4.00 2.10
CA MET A 75 6.48 -2.74 2.67
C MET A 75 7.55 -2.07 1.82
N ILE A 76 7.42 -0.76 1.58
CA ILE A 76 8.44 0.10 0.97
C ILE A 76 8.89 1.11 2.02
N GLU A 77 10.16 1.07 2.37
CA GLU A 77 10.72 1.88 3.45
C GLU A 77 12.12 2.40 3.17
N GLY A 78 12.55 3.39 3.94
CA GLY A 78 13.92 3.88 3.93
C GLY A 78 14.83 3.09 4.87
N PRO A 79 16.19 3.27 4.76
CA PRO A 79 17.16 2.56 5.57
C PRO A 79 17.03 2.75 7.08
N ALA A 80 16.53 3.92 7.52
CA ALA A 80 16.36 4.20 8.95
C ALA A 80 15.21 3.37 9.53
N CYS A 81 14.07 3.26 8.82
CA CYS A 81 12.94 2.44 9.23
C CYS A 81 13.31 0.95 9.27
N TYR A 82 14.02 0.46 8.24
CA TYR A 82 14.54 -0.90 8.25
C TYR A 82 15.45 -1.17 9.45
N ALA A 83 16.36 -0.22 9.77
CA ALA A 83 17.28 -0.36 10.91
C ALA A 83 16.57 -0.32 12.25
N GLU A 84 15.50 0.46 12.40
CA GLU A 84 14.65 0.49 13.59
C GLU A 84 13.94 -0.85 13.83
N LEU A 85 13.40 -1.45 12.76
CA LEU A 85 12.80 -2.79 12.82
C LEU A 85 13.84 -3.89 13.02
N GLY A 86 15.11 -3.63 12.71
CA GLY A 86 16.27 -4.52 12.91
C GLY A 86 16.36 -5.66 11.90
N LYS A 87 15.32 -5.96 11.16
CA LYS A 87 15.23 -7.03 10.13
C LYS A 87 14.00 -6.87 9.26
N ALA A 88 13.97 -7.55 8.11
CA ALA A 88 12.74 -7.75 7.35
C ALA A 88 11.70 -8.49 8.21
N LEU A 89 10.49 -7.94 8.29
CA LEU A 89 9.43 -8.51 9.12
C LEU A 89 8.85 -9.79 8.46
N PRO A 90 8.56 -10.84 9.24
CA PRO A 90 7.98 -12.07 8.68
C PRO A 90 6.57 -11.85 8.14
N GLY A 91 6.17 -12.69 7.20
CA GLY A 91 4.80 -12.69 6.66
C GLY A 91 4.50 -11.54 5.70
N ARG A 92 5.53 -10.83 5.18
CA ARG A 92 5.42 -9.75 4.20
C ARG A 92 6.69 -9.54 3.40
N GLY A 93 6.58 -8.94 2.21
CA GLY A 93 7.72 -8.50 1.43
C GLY A 93 8.29 -7.19 1.99
N THR A 94 9.57 -6.92 1.75
CA THR A 94 10.22 -5.65 2.11
C THR A 94 11.08 -5.16 0.96
N VAL A 95 10.92 -3.90 0.60
CA VAL A 95 11.76 -3.19 -0.37
C VAL A 95 12.35 -1.96 0.30
N VAL A 96 13.67 -1.85 0.35
CA VAL A 96 14.37 -0.70 0.96
C VAL A 96 14.88 0.23 -0.14
N VAL A 97 14.46 1.48 -0.08
CA VAL A 97 14.91 2.54 -1.01
C VAL A 97 16.15 3.20 -0.45
N SER A 98 17.32 2.78 -0.94
CA SER A 98 18.63 3.28 -0.50
C SER A 98 19.56 3.57 -1.67
N ARG A 99 20.16 4.77 -1.69
CA ARG A 99 21.19 5.15 -2.66
C ARG A 99 22.61 4.72 -2.24
N ASP A 100 22.76 4.26 -1.02
CA ASP A 100 24.05 3.79 -0.51
C ASP A 100 24.28 2.33 -0.94
N PRO A 101 25.24 2.06 -1.86
CA PRO A 101 25.48 0.71 -2.35
C PRO A 101 26.15 -0.19 -1.31
N ALA A 102 26.80 0.39 -0.29
CA ALA A 102 27.51 -0.36 0.75
C ALA A 102 26.54 -0.96 1.81
N LYS A 103 25.29 -0.46 1.87
CA LYS A 103 24.30 -0.98 2.83
C LYS A 103 23.66 -2.27 2.35
N SER A 104 23.63 -3.25 3.24
CA SER A 104 22.93 -4.52 3.06
C SER A 104 21.64 -4.54 3.90
N PHE A 105 20.59 -5.16 3.35
CA PHE A 105 19.27 -5.28 3.99
C PHE A 105 18.82 -6.75 3.92
N PRO A 106 19.31 -7.62 4.81
CA PRO A 106 19.00 -9.05 4.78
C PRO A 106 17.49 -9.34 4.78
N GLY A 107 17.02 -10.11 3.79
CA GLY A 107 15.60 -10.45 3.63
C GLY A 107 14.76 -9.36 2.97
N ALA A 108 15.38 -8.27 2.47
CA ALA A 108 14.71 -7.21 1.72
C ALA A 108 15.36 -7.02 0.34
N GLU A 109 14.55 -6.63 -0.64
CA GLU A 109 15.05 -6.11 -1.92
C GLU A 109 15.55 -4.67 -1.74
N ARG A 110 16.60 -4.28 -2.48
CA ARG A 110 17.12 -2.92 -2.47
C ARG A 110 16.94 -2.24 -3.81
N THR A 111 16.51 -1.00 -3.79
CA THR A 111 16.45 -0.14 -4.96
C THR A 111 16.88 1.28 -4.63
N THR A 112 17.02 2.15 -5.63
CA THR A 112 17.46 3.54 -5.46
C THR A 112 16.34 4.57 -5.53
N SER A 113 15.14 4.17 -5.99
CA SER A 113 13.99 5.06 -6.16
C SER A 113 12.68 4.44 -5.72
N LEU A 114 11.71 5.28 -5.33
CA LEU A 114 10.36 4.83 -4.98
C LEU A 114 9.64 4.21 -6.19
N ALA A 115 9.80 4.79 -7.38
CA ALA A 115 9.17 4.27 -8.59
C ALA A 115 9.61 2.82 -8.88
N GLU A 116 10.92 2.54 -8.76
CA GLU A 116 11.43 1.19 -8.93
C GLU A 116 10.98 0.26 -7.79
N ALA A 117 10.90 0.76 -6.56
CA ALA A 117 10.39 -0.02 -5.42
C ALA A 117 8.94 -0.49 -5.63
N ILE A 118 8.09 0.37 -6.20
CA ILE A 118 6.70 0.01 -6.53
C ILE A 118 6.68 -1.10 -7.59
N VAL A 119 7.50 -1.00 -8.63
CA VAL A 119 7.60 -2.04 -9.68
C VAL A 119 8.10 -3.38 -9.10
N ILE A 120 9.07 -3.34 -8.18
CA ILE A 120 9.56 -4.53 -7.49
C ILE A 120 8.44 -5.14 -6.64
N ALA A 121 7.73 -4.32 -5.85
CA ALA A 121 6.63 -4.76 -5.01
C ALA A 121 5.50 -5.45 -5.82
N GLU A 122 5.16 -4.90 -6.99
CA GLU A 122 4.18 -5.52 -7.92
C GLU A 122 4.59 -6.92 -8.37
N ARG A 123 5.89 -7.16 -8.56
CA ARG A 123 6.45 -8.45 -9.01
C ARG A 123 6.61 -9.48 -7.90
N MET A 124 6.44 -9.09 -6.64
CA MET A 124 6.49 -10.01 -5.50
C MET A 124 5.18 -10.80 -5.38
N ASP A 125 4.96 -11.74 -6.31
CA ASP A 125 3.70 -12.49 -6.46
C ASP A 125 3.33 -13.36 -5.26
N GLN A 126 4.27 -13.70 -4.39
CA GLN A 126 3.99 -14.43 -3.15
C GLN A 126 3.22 -13.59 -2.13
N TRP A 127 3.23 -12.25 -2.24
CA TRP A 127 2.51 -11.33 -1.38
C TRP A 127 1.29 -10.76 -2.12
N LYS A 128 0.08 -11.07 -1.66
CA LYS A 128 -1.18 -10.72 -2.33
C LYS A 128 -1.88 -9.50 -1.71
N GLY A 129 -1.42 -9.07 -0.54
CA GLY A 129 -1.91 -7.86 0.13
C GLY A 129 -1.43 -6.58 -0.53
N PRO A 130 -1.82 -5.41 0.02
CA PRO A 130 -1.44 -4.10 -0.48
C PRO A 130 0.08 -3.86 -0.47
N THR A 131 0.52 -2.92 -1.28
CA THR A 131 1.84 -2.31 -1.16
C THR A 131 1.76 -1.12 -0.20
N TRP A 132 2.63 -1.09 0.81
CA TRP A 132 2.61 -0.14 1.89
C TRP A 132 3.80 0.82 1.84
N ILE A 133 3.54 2.11 1.85
CA ILE A 133 4.54 3.14 2.16
C ILE A 133 4.64 3.23 3.69
N THR A 134 5.77 2.81 4.25
CA THR A 134 5.97 2.72 5.71
C THR A 134 7.03 3.68 6.25
N GLY A 135 7.59 4.53 5.38
CA GLY A 135 8.49 5.59 5.79
C GLY A 135 9.90 5.49 5.25
N GLY A 136 10.83 6.38 5.65
CA GLY A 136 10.62 7.58 6.48
C GLY A 136 10.20 8.80 5.67
N GLU A 137 10.49 9.97 6.24
CA GLU A 137 10.04 11.29 5.77
C GLU A 137 10.06 11.48 4.25
N ARG A 138 11.21 11.20 3.61
CA ARG A 138 11.35 11.32 2.16
C ARG A 138 10.42 10.35 1.40
N ILE A 139 10.31 9.11 1.86
CA ILE A 139 9.48 8.09 1.19
C ILE A 139 7.99 8.45 1.36
N TYR A 140 7.60 9.01 2.51
CA TYR A 140 6.26 9.56 2.69
C TYR A 140 5.99 10.72 1.74
N ALA A 141 6.89 11.69 1.65
CA ALA A 141 6.72 12.85 0.77
C ALA A 141 6.56 12.47 -0.71
N GLU A 142 7.34 11.49 -1.18
CA GLU A 142 7.26 10.99 -2.56
C GLU A 142 6.03 10.08 -2.78
N GLY A 143 5.62 9.31 -1.77
CA GLY A 143 4.60 8.26 -1.88
C GLY A 143 3.17 8.73 -1.64
N LEU A 144 2.92 9.70 -0.75
CA LEU A 144 1.57 10.17 -0.43
C LEU A 144 0.72 10.56 -1.66
N PRO A 145 1.27 11.27 -2.67
CA PRO A 145 0.53 11.61 -3.88
C PRO A 145 0.05 10.39 -4.69
N LEU A 146 0.69 9.22 -4.47
CA LEU A 146 0.42 7.99 -5.22
C LEU A 146 -0.50 7.03 -4.47
N CYS A 147 -0.64 7.19 -3.14
CA CYS A 147 -1.44 6.31 -2.30
C CYS A 147 -2.94 6.55 -2.46
N GLU A 148 -3.73 5.48 -2.40
CA GLU A 148 -5.20 5.52 -2.42
C GLU A 148 -5.78 5.69 -1.02
N ARG A 149 -5.06 5.20 0.00
CA ARG A 149 -5.49 5.17 1.40
C ARG A 149 -4.34 5.52 2.33
N LEU A 150 -4.66 6.24 3.40
CA LEU A 150 -3.75 6.57 4.49
C LEU A 150 -4.32 6.00 5.80
N LEU A 151 -3.52 5.17 6.46
CA LEU A 151 -3.74 4.73 7.82
C LEU A 151 -2.81 5.55 8.73
N ILE A 152 -3.37 6.33 9.61
CA ILE A 152 -2.59 7.26 10.45
C ILE A 152 -2.97 7.10 11.93
N THR A 153 -1.97 6.86 12.76
CA THR A 153 -2.09 6.96 14.22
C THR A 153 -1.74 8.39 14.63
N ARG A 154 -2.75 9.16 15.02
CA ARG A 154 -2.56 10.53 15.49
C ARG A 154 -2.35 10.53 17.00
N ILE A 155 -1.15 10.91 17.44
CA ILE A 155 -0.75 10.93 18.85
C ILE A 155 -1.02 12.34 19.41
N GLU A 156 -1.75 12.42 20.52
CA GLU A 156 -2.26 13.65 21.09
C GLU A 156 -1.25 14.39 21.98
N ARG A 157 0.03 14.30 21.65
CA ARG A 157 1.14 14.94 22.34
C ARG A 157 2.18 15.43 21.35
N ASP A 158 2.87 16.54 21.68
CA ASP A 158 4.05 17.00 20.98
C ASP A 158 5.28 16.23 21.44
N PHE A 159 6.16 15.88 20.51
CA PHE A 159 7.44 15.23 20.80
C PHE A 159 8.57 16.00 20.14
N GLU A 160 9.74 15.99 20.77
CA GLU A 160 10.97 16.40 20.10
C GLU A 160 11.33 15.38 19.02
N GLY A 161 11.71 15.85 17.84
CA GLY A 161 12.08 15.00 16.73
C GLY A 161 12.83 15.71 15.63
N ASP A 162 13.41 14.94 14.73
CA ASP A 162 14.20 15.40 13.59
C ASP A 162 13.66 14.91 12.25
N ARG A 163 12.54 14.17 12.27
CA ARG A 163 11.81 13.67 11.10
C ARG A 163 10.34 14.02 11.23
N PHE A 164 9.76 14.48 10.11
CA PHE A 164 8.39 14.99 10.10
C PHE A 164 7.57 14.33 8.99
N PHE A 165 6.29 14.13 9.25
CA PHE A 165 5.32 13.75 8.23
C PHE A 165 4.93 15.00 7.42
N PRO A 166 4.67 14.87 6.10
CA PRO A 166 4.25 15.99 5.28
C PRO A 166 3.02 16.69 5.85
N ALA A 167 3.14 17.98 6.17
CA ALA A 167 2.08 18.75 6.84
C ALA A 167 0.82 18.91 5.96
N ASP A 168 0.99 18.82 4.65
CA ASP A 168 -0.07 19.00 3.65
C ASP A 168 -0.75 17.69 3.21
N TRP A 169 -0.60 16.60 3.96
CA TRP A 169 -1.15 15.28 3.63
C TRP A 169 -2.66 15.30 3.39
N GLN A 170 -3.41 16.18 4.08
CA GLN A 170 -4.87 16.33 3.95
C GLN A 170 -5.31 16.83 2.57
N ARG A 171 -4.41 17.37 1.75
CA ARG A 171 -4.72 17.70 0.35
C ARG A 171 -4.93 16.45 -0.51
N TYR A 172 -4.40 15.31 -0.08
CA TYR A 172 -4.52 14.03 -0.81
C TYR A 172 -5.63 13.15 -0.25
N PHE A 173 -5.92 13.26 1.04
CA PHE A 173 -6.87 12.39 1.74
C PHE A 173 -7.93 13.25 2.42
N THR A 174 -9.13 13.25 1.85
CA THR A 174 -10.21 14.17 2.24
C THR A 174 -11.36 13.48 2.95
N LYS A 175 -11.48 12.15 2.83
CA LYS A 175 -12.57 11.36 3.38
C LYS A 175 -12.08 10.51 4.54
N LEU A 176 -12.51 10.85 5.76
CA LEU A 176 -12.32 10.00 6.93
C LEU A 176 -13.29 8.80 6.85
N VAL A 177 -12.74 7.59 6.78
CA VAL A 177 -13.50 6.35 6.68
C VAL A 177 -13.80 5.75 8.05
N SER A 178 -12.80 5.76 8.94
CA SER A 178 -12.95 5.27 10.30
C SER A 178 -12.01 5.98 11.26
N SER A 179 -12.42 6.04 12.53
CA SER A 179 -11.61 6.55 13.63
C SER A 179 -11.88 5.72 14.88
N LYS A 180 -10.80 5.31 15.56
CA LYS A 180 -10.85 4.59 16.85
C LYS A 180 -9.88 5.25 17.81
N GLU A 181 -10.36 5.65 18.97
CA GLU A 181 -9.52 6.19 20.03
C GLU A 181 -8.82 5.08 20.83
N GLY A 182 -7.63 5.38 21.33
CA GLY A 182 -6.84 4.53 22.21
C GLY A 182 -6.07 5.36 23.23
N ARG A 183 -5.50 4.68 24.23
CA ARG A 183 -4.72 5.34 25.28
C ARG A 183 -3.64 4.39 25.81
N GLU A 184 -2.42 4.92 25.96
CA GLU A 184 -1.31 4.26 26.64
C GLU A 184 -0.88 5.13 27.81
N GLY A 185 -1.26 4.73 29.04
CA GLY A 185 -1.10 5.56 30.23
C GLY A 185 -1.84 6.90 30.10
N ASP A 186 -1.09 8.01 30.12
CA ASP A 186 -1.60 9.37 29.92
C ASP A 186 -1.56 9.83 28.44
N LEU A 187 -1.04 8.99 27.53
CA LEU A 187 -0.89 9.30 26.11
C LEU A 187 -2.12 8.87 25.34
N GLY A 188 -2.93 9.83 24.89
CA GLY A 188 -4.05 9.62 23.98
C GLY A 188 -3.59 9.49 22.53
N TYR A 189 -4.27 8.68 21.74
CA TYR A 189 -4.05 8.56 20.30
C TYR A 189 -5.32 8.13 19.58
N ARG A 190 -5.35 8.29 18.25
CA ARG A 190 -6.43 7.83 17.38
C ARG A 190 -5.88 7.11 16.16
N PHE A 191 -6.41 5.93 15.89
CA PHE A 191 -6.26 5.25 14.62
C PHE A 191 -7.28 5.79 13.64
N GLU A 192 -6.85 6.39 12.56
CA GLU A 192 -7.72 6.95 11.54
C GLU A 192 -7.39 6.30 10.17
N VAL A 193 -8.43 6.03 9.39
CA VAL A 193 -8.31 5.56 8.00
C VAL A 193 -8.91 6.64 7.11
N TRP A 194 -8.12 7.11 6.18
CA TRP A 194 -8.50 8.15 5.24
C TRP A 194 -8.41 7.66 3.79
N GLU A 195 -9.31 8.13 2.95
CA GLU A 195 -9.33 7.93 1.50
C GLU A 195 -9.26 9.28 0.77
N ARG A 196 -8.93 9.21 -0.52
CA ARG A 196 -8.92 10.37 -1.42
C ARG A 196 -10.28 11.02 -1.56
#